data_9873d1dcf3b9539904b35a21067f27cf
#
_entry.id   9873d1dcf3b9539904b35a21067f27cf
#
_cell.length_a   1.000
_cell.length_b   1.000
_cell.length_c   1.000
_cell.angle_alpha   90.00
_cell.angle_beta   90.00
_cell.angle_gamma   90.00
#
_symmetry.space_group_name_H-M   'P 1'
#
loop_
_entity.id
_entity.type
_entity.pdbx_description
1 polymer ?
#
loop_
_entity_poly.entity_id
_entity_poly.type
_entity_poly.pdbx_seq_one_letter_code
_entity_poly.pdbx_strand_id
1 'polypeptide(L)'
;LVYWVENSTPEEIRPFVVKGIEGWNKAFEKAGFKNAIVAKIQPDDADWDAGDVRYNVVRWASTPDPRYSGYGPSVANPRTGEIIAADIVQEFNAIKRGYTYRKLWGYSEDNDPLEQWIVSLTMHEVGHTLGLRHNFKASWIYDAKEVHDVSITGDNHIGSVMDYDPINLAPKGMPQGNYFPTGPGSYDIWAIEFGYTPGLTDEDRENLLSKSTQPEYIFGTDGDAMSSPGVNIDPRNYRGDMSNDPITYTADRIETIDAKILELPDIYLVDGKTSTEFRSTFYSLTREKGRFLDGVSRLIGGVYSNRIVSDKNKDITPFEAVPYADQKRAMKLIQDKLLSNDAFSFDPDFIKQLQSEKRAAYSPGRRGNEDPQLHDLVLGLQGRAISHILHPTVMMRLVDSSQYGNTYMPDEVLSDLFDAIFVQGEVPSTFKMNLQSTYVDSLISALNDDDYDEISKSAIYSSLFKIKSFTKVSYGNTTTKVHYNFLNWKVSKALDD
;
A
#
# COMPACT_ATOMS: atom_id res chain seq x y z
N LEU A 1 31.48 2.14 -9.36
CA LEU A 1 31.15 1.32 -8.20
C LEU A 1 31.07 -0.13 -8.62
N VAL A 2 31.61 -1.05 -7.78
CA VAL A 2 31.51 -2.50 -8.01
C VAL A 2 30.66 -3.11 -6.90
N TYR A 3 29.64 -3.86 -7.29
CA TYR A 3 28.85 -4.68 -6.39
C TYR A 3 29.08 -6.16 -6.70
N TRP A 4 29.20 -6.97 -5.67
CA TRP A 4 29.41 -8.40 -5.78
C TRP A 4 28.12 -9.13 -5.41
N VAL A 5 27.67 -10.05 -6.24
CA VAL A 5 26.61 -11.00 -5.92
C VAL A 5 27.24 -12.18 -5.21
N GLU A 6 26.83 -12.43 -3.96
CA GLU A 6 27.34 -13.52 -3.14
C GLU A 6 27.16 -14.88 -3.85
N ASN A 7 28.16 -15.75 -3.77
CA ASN A 7 28.13 -17.07 -4.42
C ASN A 7 27.11 -18.05 -3.83
N SER A 8 26.54 -17.75 -2.66
CA SER A 8 25.42 -18.49 -2.07
C SER A 8 24.06 -18.17 -2.73
N THR A 9 23.98 -17.09 -3.52
CA THR A 9 22.76 -16.72 -4.29
C THR A 9 22.45 -17.85 -5.30
N PRO A 10 21.19 -18.35 -5.38
CA PRO A 10 20.81 -19.37 -6.37
C PRO A 10 21.17 -18.97 -7.80
N GLU A 11 21.77 -19.89 -8.56
CA GLU A 11 22.32 -19.57 -9.90
C GLU A 11 21.28 -18.99 -10.84
N GLU A 12 20.03 -19.49 -10.79
CA GLU A 12 18.92 -19.00 -11.62
C GLU A 12 18.51 -17.56 -11.29
N ILE A 13 18.84 -17.06 -10.10
CA ILE A 13 18.47 -15.72 -9.64
C ILE A 13 19.58 -14.68 -9.87
N ARG A 14 20.84 -15.12 -9.92
CA ARG A 14 22.01 -14.22 -10.11
C ARG A 14 21.86 -13.27 -11.30
N PRO A 15 21.36 -13.69 -12.49
CA PRO A 15 21.17 -12.77 -13.61
C PRO A 15 20.21 -11.63 -13.31
N PHE A 16 19.15 -11.87 -12.53
CA PHE A 16 18.15 -10.86 -12.16
C PHE A 16 18.76 -9.85 -11.16
N VAL A 17 19.55 -10.34 -10.22
CA VAL A 17 20.30 -9.49 -9.27
C VAL A 17 21.30 -8.60 -10.02
N VAL A 18 22.07 -9.17 -10.96
CA VAL A 18 22.99 -8.42 -11.83
C VAL A 18 22.24 -7.32 -12.59
N LYS A 19 21.12 -7.68 -13.23
CA LYS A 19 20.28 -6.74 -13.98
C LYS A 19 19.79 -5.60 -13.09
N GLY A 20 19.37 -5.88 -11.85
CA GLY A 20 18.95 -4.87 -10.89
C GLY A 20 20.08 -3.92 -10.47
N ILE A 21 21.28 -4.46 -10.19
CA ILE A 21 22.46 -3.63 -9.87
C ILE A 21 22.81 -2.72 -11.04
N GLU A 22 22.96 -3.27 -12.24
CA GLU A 22 23.43 -2.53 -13.42
C GLU A 22 22.37 -1.61 -14.02
N GLY A 23 21.10 -1.80 -13.69
CA GLY A 23 19.97 -0.94 -14.11
C GLY A 23 20.18 0.53 -13.74
N TRP A 24 20.89 0.82 -12.66
CA TRP A 24 21.23 2.18 -12.24
C TRP A 24 22.14 2.93 -13.23
N ASN A 25 22.86 2.22 -14.14
CA ASN A 25 23.67 2.89 -15.14
C ASN A 25 22.87 3.87 -15.99
N LYS A 26 21.59 3.60 -16.26
CA LYS A 26 20.70 4.51 -16.99
C LYS A 26 20.59 5.90 -16.30
N ALA A 27 20.51 5.92 -14.96
CA ALA A 27 20.49 7.17 -14.20
C ALA A 27 21.87 7.86 -14.18
N PHE A 28 22.94 7.08 -14.04
CA PHE A 28 24.30 7.61 -14.05
C PHE A 28 24.74 8.15 -15.42
N GLU A 29 24.24 7.61 -16.52
CA GLU A 29 24.49 8.16 -17.87
C GLU A 29 23.95 9.59 -17.98
N LYS A 30 22.82 9.90 -17.36
CA LYS A 30 22.27 11.25 -17.30
C LYS A 30 23.16 12.20 -16.48
N ALA A 31 23.82 11.69 -15.44
CA ALA A 31 24.81 12.43 -14.65
C ALA A 31 26.20 12.51 -15.30
N GLY A 32 26.35 11.98 -16.53
CA GLY A 32 27.57 12.08 -17.32
C GLY A 32 28.58 10.92 -17.16
N PHE A 33 28.18 9.84 -16.51
CA PHE A 33 29.02 8.65 -16.31
C PHE A 33 28.62 7.50 -17.22
N LYS A 34 29.61 6.76 -17.73
CA LYS A 34 29.40 5.48 -18.43
C LYS A 34 29.88 4.33 -17.56
N ASN A 35 29.11 3.25 -17.51
CA ASN A 35 29.46 2.05 -16.73
C ASN A 35 29.82 2.41 -15.27
N ALA A 36 29.03 3.29 -14.66
CA ALA A 36 29.28 3.77 -13.30
C ALA A 36 29.17 2.66 -12.26
N ILE A 37 28.29 1.68 -12.52
CA ILE A 37 28.02 0.53 -11.65
C ILE A 37 28.26 -0.74 -12.45
N VAL A 38 29.00 -1.68 -11.85
CA VAL A 38 29.32 -2.97 -12.42
C VAL A 38 29.00 -4.06 -11.40
N ALA A 39 28.24 -5.06 -11.81
CA ALA A 39 27.99 -6.26 -11.02
C ALA A 39 29.01 -7.35 -11.33
N LYS A 40 29.46 -8.06 -10.29
CA LYS A 40 30.33 -9.23 -10.40
C LYS A 40 29.78 -10.36 -9.52
N ILE A 41 30.02 -11.59 -9.92
CA ILE A 41 29.70 -12.75 -9.09
C ILE A 41 30.92 -13.07 -8.22
N GLN A 42 30.70 -13.28 -6.92
CA GLN A 42 31.75 -13.73 -6.01
C GLN A 42 32.27 -15.10 -6.46
N PRO A 43 33.59 -15.27 -6.68
CA PRO A 43 34.17 -16.58 -6.99
C PRO A 43 33.91 -17.59 -5.87
N ASP A 44 33.75 -18.87 -6.21
CA ASP A 44 33.57 -19.93 -5.21
C ASP A 44 34.83 -20.17 -4.36
N ASP A 45 36.00 -19.82 -4.90
CA ASP A 45 37.29 -19.87 -4.23
C ASP A 45 37.74 -18.50 -3.68
N ALA A 46 36.84 -17.55 -3.51
CA ALA A 46 37.16 -16.23 -2.94
C ALA A 46 37.75 -16.38 -1.53
N ASP A 47 38.85 -15.67 -1.29
CA ASP A 47 39.54 -15.62 0.01
C ASP A 47 38.98 -14.53 0.95
N TRP A 48 37.80 -14.02 0.65
CA TRP A 48 37.11 -12.98 1.40
C TRP A 48 35.65 -13.37 1.66
N ASP A 49 35.12 -12.92 2.79
CA ASP A 49 33.76 -13.12 3.23
C ASP A 49 32.85 -11.98 2.75
N ALA A 50 31.57 -12.27 2.54
CA ALA A 50 30.57 -11.29 2.13
C ALA A 50 30.40 -10.12 3.13
N GLY A 51 30.82 -10.28 4.39
CA GLY A 51 30.85 -9.22 5.40
C GLY A 51 32.14 -8.37 5.39
N ASP A 52 33.05 -8.59 4.46
CA ASP A 52 34.30 -7.80 4.35
C ASP A 52 33.99 -6.40 3.81
N VAL A 53 34.25 -5.38 4.64
CA VAL A 53 33.98 -3.95 4.35
C VAL A 53 34.63 -3.41 3.06
N ARG A 54 35.62 -4.12 2.52
CA ARG A 54 36.29 -3.76 1.25
C ARG A 54 35.42 -4.01 0.01
N TYR A 55 34.33 -4.78 0.15
CA TYR A 55 33.47 -5.17 -0.95
C TYR A 55 32.04 -4.72 -0.69
N ASN A 56 31.41 -4.14 -1.70
CA ASN A 56 29.95 -3.93 -1.68
C ASN A 56 29.30 -5.24 -2.12
N VAL A 57 28.48 -5.86 -1.28
CA VAL A 57 27.96 -7.20 -1.53
C VAL A 57 26.42 -7.20 -1.47
N VAL A 58 25.81 -7.87 -2.45
CA VAL A 58 24.42 -8.33 -2.35
C VAL A 58 24.43 -9.75 -1.83
N ARG A 59 24.11 -9.89 -0.56
CA ARG A 59 24.14 -11.15 0.20
C ARG A 59 22.82 -11.88 0.05
N TRP A 60 22.92 -13.19 0.16
CA TRP A 60 21.78 -14.08 0.19
C TRP A 60 21.50 -14.58 1.60
N ALA A 61 20.25 -14.40 2.07
CA ALA A 61 19.84 -14.91 3.37
C ALA A 61 18.64 -15.86 3.25
N SER A 62 18.59 -16.84 4.14
CA SER A 62 17.50 -17.81 4.21
C SER A 62 16.99 -17.93 5.64
N THR A 63 16.36 -16.86 6.12
CA THR A 63 15.78 -16.79 7.45
C THR A 63 14.46 -17.54 7.49
N PRO A 64 14.17 -18.37 8.49
CA PRO A 64 12.94 -19.16 8.58
C PRO A 64 11.65 -18.32 8.64
N ASP A 65 11.71 -17.11 9.22
CA ASP A 65 10.56 -16.18 9.37
C ASP A 65 11.05 -14.74 9.15
N PRO A 66 11.40 -14.35 7.91
CA PRO A 66 11.97 -13.04 7.64
C PRO A 66 10.88 -11.96 7.77
N ARG A 67 11.26 -10.81 8.36
CA ARG A 67 10.37 -9.65 8.49
C ARG A 67 10.35 -8.77 7.24
N TYR A 68 11.32 -8.92 6.33
CA TYR A 68 11.53 -8.14 5.12
C TYR A 68 11.95 -9.04 3.96
N SER A 69 11.89 -8.53 2.74
CA SER A 69 12.36 -9.22 1.52
C SER A 69 13.77 -8.80 1.14
N GLY A 70 14.17 -7.58 1.46
CA GLY A 70 15.49 -7.02 1.26
C GLY A 70 15.80 -5.98 2.33
N TYR A 71 17.08 -5.62 2.43
CA TYR A 71 17.59 -4.59 3.33
C TYR A 71 18.93 -4.09 2.81
N GLY A 72 19.04 -2.78 2.53
CA GLY A 72 20.19 -2.15 1.89
C GLY A 72 20.93 -1.13 2.75
N PRO A 73 21.64 -1.52 3.82
CA PRO A 73 22.43 -0.59 4.60
C PRO A 73 23.70 -0.16 3.86
N SER A 74 24.12 1.07 4.12
CA SER A 74 25.41 1.56 3.69
C SER A 74 26.11 2.36 4.78
N VAL A 75 27.43 2.43 4.69
CA VAL A 75 28.26 3.29 5.53
C VAL A 75 28.94 4.32 4.63
N ALA A 76 28.63 5.57 4.82
CA ALA A 76 29.25 6.66 4.07
C ALA A 76 30.16 7.50 4.96
N ASN A 77 31.26 8.00 4.38
CA ASN A 77 32.14 8.95 5.04
C ASN A 77 31.38 10.29 5.18
N PRO A 78 31.14 10.78 6.41
CA PRO A 78 30.34 11.99 6.61
C PRO A 78 31.02 13.29 6.11
N ARG A 79 32.32 13.23 5.79
CA ARG A 79 33.07 14.38 5.25
C ARG A 79 33.08 14.46 3.74
N THR A 80 33.01 13.32 3.05
CA THR A 80 33.20 13.24 1.60
C THR A 80 31.94 12.71 0.88
N GLY A 81 31.05 12.03 1.58
CA GLY A 81 29.93 11.28 0.98
C GLY A 81 30.35 9.96 0.33
N GLU A 82 31.66 9.59 0.40
CA GLU A 82 32.15 8.33 -0.14
C GLU A 82 31.46 7.14 0.49
N ILE A 83 30.91 6.24 -0.32
CA ILE A 83 30.35 4.96 0.14
C ILE A 83 31.54 4.04 0.51
N ILE A 84 31.72 3.81 1.81
CA ILE A 84 32.79 2.96 2.35
C ILE A 84 32.44 1.50 2.18
N ALA A 85 31.18 1.17 2.48
CA ALA A 85 30.63 -0.20 2.35
C ALA A 85 29.13 -0.15 2.09
N ALA A 86 28.67 -1.10 1.30
CA ALA A 86 27.25 -1.42 1.11
C ALA A 86 27.07 -2.93 1.29
N ASP A 87 26.24 -3.31 2.26
CA ASP A 87 25.99 -4.72 2.62
C ASP A 87 24.49 -4.98 2.48
N ILE A 88 24.07 -5.30 1.25
CA ILE A 88 22.68 -5.53 0.89
C ILE A 88 22.33 -6.99 1.22
N VAL A 89 21.21 -7.19 1.87
CA VAL A 89 20.69 -8.54 2.15
C VAL A 89 19.40 -8.77 1.38
N GLN A 90 19.31 -9.86 0.64
CA GLN A 90 18.09 -10.35 0.02
C GLN A 90 17.66 -11.67 0.64
N GLU A 91 16.40 -11.79 0.99
CA GLU A 91 15.85 -12.97 1.67
C GLU A 91 15.20 -13.95 0.69
N PHE A 92 15.30 -15.24 0.97
CA PHE A 92 14.62 -16.29 0.22
C PHE A 92 13.10 -16.03 0.06
N ASN A 93 12.51 -15.31 1.01
CA ASN A 93 11.12 -14.89 0.96
C ASN A 93 10.79 -14.06 -0.30
N ALA A 94 11.73 -13.30 -0.84
CA ALA A 94 11.57 -12.56 -2.10
C ALA A 94 11.31 -13.50 -3.27
N ILE A 95 12.10 -14.58 -3.41
CA ILE A 95 11.92 -15.60 -4.45
C ILE A 95 10.58 -16.31 -4.28
N LYS A 96 10.25 -16.73 -3.05
CA LYS A 96 8.95 -17.37 -2.77
C LYS A 96 7.78 -16.49 -3.22
N ARG A 97 7.86 -15.18 -3.01
CA ARG A 97 6.86 -14.22 -3.46
C ARG A 97 6.80 -14.17 -4.99
N GLY A 98 7.92 -14.08 -5.67
CA GLY A 98 7.98 -14.08 -7.14
C GLY A 98 7.41 -15.36 -7.76
N TYR A 99 7.72 -16.54 -7.21
CA TYR A 99 7.09 -17.80 -7.65
C TYR A 99 5.57 -17.81 -7.38
N THR A 100 5.11 -17.20 -6.29
CA THR A 100 3.67 -17.05 -6.04
C THR A 100 3.01 -16.16 -7.11
N TYR A 101 3.67 -15.10 -7.54
CA TYR A 101 3.19 -14.24 -8.62
C TYR A 101 3.11 -14.99 -9.94
N ARG A 102 4.15 -15.72 -10.34
CA ARG A 102 4.10 -16.59 -11.54
C ARG A 102 2.93 -17.57 -11.49
N LYS A 103 2.71 -18.21 -10.35
CA LYS A 103 1.65 -19.20 -10.14
C LYS A 103 0.25 -18.60 -10.25
N LEU A 104 0.07 -17.38 -9.72
CA LEU A 104 -1.23 -16.70 -9.70
C LEU A 104 -1.55 -15.99 -11.00
N TRP A 105 -0.55 -15.31 -11.58
CA TRP A 105 -0.78 -14.35 -12.66
C TRP A 105 -0.23 -14.81 -14.01
N GLY A 106 0.50 -15.92 -14.01
CA GLY A 106 1.18 -16.40 -15.21
C GLY A 106 2.48 -15.65 -15.50
N TYR A 107 3.16 -16.04 -16.57
CA TYR A 107 4.36 -15.38 -17.08
C TYR A 107 4.64 -15.77 -18.52
N SER A 108 5.47 -14.98 -19.20
CA SER A 108 6.11 -15.31 -20.48
C SER A 108 7.61 -15.03 -20.39
N GLU A 109 8.37 -15.44 -21.41
CA GLU A 109 9.83 -15.15 -21.45
C GLU A 109 10.11 -13.64 -21.44
N ASP A 110 9.23 -12.83 -22.08
CA ASP A 110 9.39 -11.38 -22.19
C ASP A 110 8.73 -10.62 -21.03
N ASN A 111 7.88 -11.27 -20.22
CA ASN A 111 7.15 -10.60 -19.13
C ASN A 111 6.97 -11.56 -17.95
N ASP A 112 7.98 -11.60 -17.09
CA ASP A 112 8.06 -12.51 -15.95
C ASP A 112 8.02 -11.76 -14.60
N PRO A 113 6.96 -11.94 -13.80
CA PRO A 113 6.83 -11.25 -12.52
C PRO A 113 7.89 -11.65 -11.49
N LEU A 114 8.51 -12.84 -11.59
CA LEU A 114 9.63 -13.21 -10.70
C LEU A 114 10.88 -12.41 -11.05
N GLU A 115 11.26 -12.38 -12.34
CA GLU A 115 12.41 -11.59 -12.78
C GLU A 115 12.24 -10.14 -12.41
N GLN A 116 11.11 -9.53 -12.80
CA GLN A 116 10.85 -8.10 -12.56
C GLN A 116 10.82 -7.77 -11.07
N TRP A 117 10.23 -8.63 -10.24
CA TRP A 117 10.24 -8.47 -8.79
C TRP A 117 11.65 -8.46 -8.20
N ILE A 118 12.52 -9.40 -8.61
CA ILE A 118 13.90 -9.46 -8.10
C ILE A 118 14.72 -8.28 -8.63
N VAL A 119 14.54 -7.91 -9.89
CA VAL A 119 15.19 -6.71 -10.47
C VAL A 119 14.80 -5.46 -9.70
N SER A 120 13.49 -5.23 -9.51
CA SER A 120 12.96 -4.06 -8.78
C SER A 120 13.47 -4.02 -7.35
N LEU A 121 13.37 -5.14 -6.61
CA LEU A 121 13.88 -5.23 -5.24
C LEU A 121 15.38 -4.94 -5.16
N THR A 122 16.17 -5.50 -6.08
CA THR A 122 17.62 -5.25 -6.11
C THR A 122 17.92 -3.79 -6.39
N MET A 123 17.23 -3.17 -7.35
CA MET A 123 17.38 -1.74 -7.63
C MET A 123 17.03 -0.90 -6.41
N HIS A 124 15.93 -1.22 -5.72
CA HIS A 124 15.51 -0.52 -4.51
C HIS A 124 16.60 -0.54 -3.44
N GLU A 125 17.14 -1.71 -3.11
CA GLU A 125 18.18 -1.85 -2.08
C GLU A 125 19.49 -1.18 -2.49
N VAL A 126 19.90 -1.28 -3.76
CA VAL A 126 21.04 -0.52 -4.29
C VAL A 126 20.79 0.97 -4.19
N GLY A 127 19.59 1.45 -4.49
CA GLY A 127 19.18 2.85 -4.36
C GLY A 127 19.43 3.41 -2.97
N HIS A 128 19.14 2.64 -1.92
CA HIS A 128 19.46 3.04 -0.54
C HIS A 128 20.96 3.24 -0.34
N THR A 129 21.78 2.37 -0.90
CA THR A 129 23.25 2.51 -0.78
C THR A 129 23.80 3.67 -1.59
N LEU A 130 23.08 4.13 -2.61
CA LEU A 130 23.38 5.37 -3.37
C LEU A 130 22.89 6.64 -2.65
N GLY A 131 22.28 6.52 -1.47
CA GLY A 131 21.83 7.63 -0.65
C GLY A 131 20.37 8.03 -0.88
N LEU A 132 19.59 7.28 -1.66
CA LEU A 132 18.18 7.55 -1.85
C LEU A 132 17.36 7.02 -0.66
N ARG A 133 16.33 7.77 -0.32
CA ARG A 133 15.32 7.38 0.66
C ARG A 133 14.07 6.90 -0.06
N HIS A 134 13.16 6.23 0.64
CA HIS A 134 11.85 5.92 0.10
C HIS A 134 11.18 7.16 -0.47
N ASN A 135 10.48 7.00 -1.59
CA ASN A 135 9.63 8.02 -2.19
C ASN A 135 8.22 7.47 -2.45
N PHE A 136 7.35 7.53 -1.45
CA PHE A 136 5.99 6.99 -1.49
C PHE A 136 5.00 7.87 -2.27
N LYS A 137 5.44 8.98 -2.89
CA LYS A 137 4.64 9.77 -3.83
C LYS A 137 4.89 9.39 -5.29
N ALA A 138 5.83 8.50 -5.54
CA ALA A 138 6.26 8.17 -6.89
C ALA A 138 5.20 7.36 -7.67
N SER A 139 4.25 6.72 -6.99
CA SER A 139 3.12 6.03 -7.60
C SER A 139 2.14 6.96 -8.35
N TRP A 140 2.17 8.29 -8.07
CA TRP A 140 1.19 9.26 -8.57
C TRP A 140 1.56 9.92 -9.91
N ILE A 141 2.35 9.28 -10.74
CA ILE A 141 2.84 9.86 -12.00
C ILE A 141 1.91 9.56 -13.19
N TYR A 142 1.31 8.38 -13.26
CA TYR A 142 0.48 7.92 -14.37
C TYR A 142 -0.98 7.71 -13.96
N ASP A 143 -1.92 7.80 -14.92
CA ASP A 143 -3.32 7.47 -14.66
C ASP A 143 -3.55 5.95 -14.57
N ALA A 144 -4.77 5.54 -14.16
CA ALA A 144 -5.10 4.13 -13.91
C ALA A 144 -5.04 3.23 -15.14
N LYS A 145 -4.96 3.76 -16.36
CA LYS A 145 -4.81 3.00 -17.60
C LYS A 145 -3.38 3.07 -18.10
N GLU A 146 -2.77 4.24 -18.02
CA GLU A 146 -1.38 4.48 -18.46
C GLU A 146 -0.38 3.58 -17.76
N VAL A 147 -0.57 3.29 -16.45
CA VAL A 147 0.32 2.40 -15.68
C VAL A 147 0.48 1.00 -16.28
N HIS A 148 -0.43 0.57 -17.16
CA HIS A 148 -0.40 -0.74 -17.82
C HIS A 148 0.19 -0.68 -19.22
N ASP A 149 0.46 0.51 -19.78
CA ASP A 149 0.93 0.71 -21.15
C ASP A 149 2.44 0.94 -21.18
N VAL A 150 3.19 -0.09 -21.56
CA VAL A 150 4.66 -0.04 -21.69
C VAL A 150 5.13 1.03 -22.70
N SER A 151 4.32 1.39 -23.70
CA SER A 151 4.68 2.45 -24.65
C SER A 151 4.71 3.84 -24.00
N ILE A 152 4.01 4.01 -22.86
CA ILE A 152 3.97 5.23 -22.05
C ILE A 152 4.98 5.13 -20.90
N THR A 153 4.94 4.03 -20.15
CA THR A 153 5.71 3.85 -18.91
C THR A 153 7.15 3.40 -19.14
N GLY A 154 7.45 2.79 -20.30
CA GLY A 154 8.77 2.22 -20.56
C GLY A 154 9.14 1.14 -19.53
N ASP A 155 10.31 1.30 -18.91
CA ASP A 155 10.84 0.36 -17.93
C ASP A 155 10.25 0.55 -16.52
N ASN A 156 9.52 1.64 -16.28
CA ASN A 156 9.04 1.98 -14.95
C ASN A 156 7.66 2.65 -14.99
N HIS A 157 6.67 2.01 -14.40
CA HIS A 157 5.30 2.50 -14.31
C HIS A 157 5.03 3.36 -13.05
N ILE A 158 6.09 3.70 -12.31
CA ILE A 158 6.09 4.65 -11.18
C ILE A 158 7.28 5.62 -11.32
N GLY A 159 7.27 6.73 -10.59
CA GLY A 159 8.34 7.74 -10.67
C GLY A 159 9.66 7.33 -10.03
N SER A 160 9.68 6.33 -9.16
CA SER A 160 10.88 5.91 -8.43
C SER A 160 10.80 4.45 -7.99
N VAL A 161 11.88 3.70 -8.16
CA VAL A 161 12.03 2.36 -7.59
C VAL A 161 12.11 2.37 -6.06
N MET A 162 12.19 3.55 -5.45
CA MET A 162 12.21 3.72 -3.99
C MET A 162 10.81 3.77 -3.36
N ASP A 163 9.75 3.52 -4.14
CA ASP A 163 8.40 3.30 -3.63
C ASP A 163 8.17 1.82 -3.26
N TYR A 164 7.12 1.56 -2.50
CA TYR A 164 6.63 0.21 -2.20
C TYR A 164 5.40 -0.10 -3.06
N ASP A 165 5.60 -0.14 -4.36
CA ASP A 165 4.53 -0.42 -5.31
C ASP A 165 3.98 -1.85 -5.16
N PRO A 166 2.67 -2.05 -5.38
CA PRO A 166 2.10 -3.38 -5.51
C PRO A 166 2.48 -3.97 -6.88
N ILE A 167 2.36 -5.30 -7.02
CA ILE A 167 2.41 -5.89 -8.36
C ILE A 167 1.37 -5.21 -9.27
N ASN A 168 1.79 -4.68 -10.41
CA ASN A 168 0.91 -4.03 -11.37
C ASN A 168 0.14 -5.08 -12.19
N LEU A 169 -1.17 -5.12 -12.07
CA LEU A 169 -2.04 -6.07 -12.78
C LEU A 169 -3.04 -5.32 -13.64
N ALA A 170 -2.97 -5.53 -14.93
CA ALA A 170 -3.91 -4.94 -15.87
C ALA A 170 -5.33 -5.48 -15.67
N PRO A 171 -6.36 -4.63 -15.78
CA PRO A 171 -7.76 -5.05 -15.78
C PRO A 171 -8.05 -6.03 -16.92
N LYS A 172 -9.08 -6.86 -16.73
CA LYS A 172 -9.49 -7.83 -17.76
C LYS A 172 -9.74 -7.15 -19.10
N GLY A 173 -9.06 -7.64 -20.11
CA GLY A 173 -9.20 -7.14 -21.50
C GLY A 173 -8.20 -6.05 -21.89
N MET A 174 -7.38 -5.58 -20.95
CA MET A 174 -6.21 -4.74 -21.25
C MET A 174 -4.94 -5.60 -21.38
N PRO A 175 -3.99 -5.22 -22.24
CA PRO A 175 -2.67 -5.86 -22.27
C PRO A 175 -1.96 -5.70 -20.91
N GLN A 176 -1.29 -6.76 -20.48
CA GLN A 176 -0.47 -6.70 -19.28
C GLN A 176 0.87 -6.03 -19.61
N GLY A 177 1.12 -4.86 -18.99
CA GLY A 177 2.42 -4.20 -18.99
C GLY A 177 3.40 -4.84 -17.99
N ASN A 178 4.43 -4.11 -17.61
CA ASN A 178 5.36 -4.59 -16.60
C ASN A 178 4.65 -4.82 -15.26
N TYR A 179 4.97 -5.93 -14.62
CA TYR A 179 4.47 -6.25 -13.28
C TYR A 179 5.17 -5.42 -12.20
N PHE A 180 6.46 -5.14 -12.39
CA PHE A 180 7.30 -4.33 -11.51
C PHE A 180 8.26 -3.46 -12.33
N PRO A 181 8.78 -2.36 -11.77
CA PRO A 181 9.82 -1.57 -12.42
C PRO A 181 11.06 -2.39 -12.75
N THR A 182 11.59 -2.22 -13.95
CA THR A 182 12.83 -2.87 -14.43
C THR A 182 13.94 -1.89 -14.74
N GLY A 183 13.72 -0.59 -14.48
CA GLY A 183 14.65 0.51 -14.65
C GLY A 183 14.35 1.64 -13.67
N PRO A 184 15.28 2.60 -13.51
CA PRO A 184 15.06 3.76 -12.65
C PRO A 184 13.94 4.66 -13.20
N GLY A 185 13.13 5.21 -12.31
CA GLY A 185 12.08 6.16 -12.65
C GLY A 185 12.62 7.58 -12.88
N SER A 186 11.73 8.49 -13.26
CA SER A 186 12.08 9.90 -13.52
C SER A 186 12.67 10.59 -12.29
N TYR A 187 12.11 10.33 -11.09
CA TYR A 187 12.64 10.84 -9.83
C TYR A 187 14.04 10.29 -9.54
N ASP A 188 14.27 8.99 -9.74
CA ASP A 188 15.56 8.35 -9.50
C ASP A 188 16.65 8.97 -10.37
N ILE A 189 16.34 9.14 -11.67
CA ILE A 189 17.27 9.76 -12.64
C ILE A 189 17.60 11.19 -12.22
N TRP A 190 16.59 11.98 -11.85
CA TRP A 190 16.76 13.37 -11.39
C TRP A 190 17.54 13.44 -10.07
N ALA A 191 17.30 12.54 -9.13
CA ALA A 191 18.02 12.51 -7.85
C ALA A 191 19.50 12.14 -8.03
N ILE A 192 19.81 11.19 -8.93
CA ILE A 192 21.19 10.84 -9.28
C ILE A 192 21.87 11.99 -10.05
N GLU A 193 21.17 12.65 -10.99
CA GLU A 193 21.69 13.84 -11.68
C GLU A 193 22.06 14.95 -10.67
N PHE A 194 21.19 15.23 -9.70
CA PHE A 194 21.44 16.22 -8.67
C PHE A 194 22.60 15.85 -7.74
N GLY A 195 22.66 14.58 -7.31
CA GLY A 195 23.64 14.13 -6.31
C GLY A 195 25.03 13.82 -6.86
N TYR A 196 25.12 13.42 -8.14
CA TYR A 196 26.34 12.82 -8.68
C TYR A 196 26.96 13.58 -9.86
N THR A 197 26.27 14.52 -10.52
CA THR A 197 26.86 15.28 -11.63
C THR A 197 28.03 16.13 -11.13
N PRO A 198 29.27 15.93 -11.67
CA PRO A 198 30.41 16.69 -11.23
C PRO A 198 30.32 18.16 -11.65
N GLY A 199 30.73 19.05 -10.77
CA GLY A 199 30.92 20.47 -11.11
C GLY A 199 29.63 21.26 -11.31
N LEU A 200 28.47 20.79 -10.81
CA LEU A 200 27.25 21.59 -10.80
C LEU A 200 27.49 22.92 -10.10
N THR A 201 27.15 24.01 -10.78
CA THR A 201 27.07 25.33 -10.18
C THR A 201 25.86 25.47 -9.27
N ASP A 202 25.80 26.51 -8.46
CA ASP A 202 24.62 26.82 -7.65
C ASP A 202 23.39 27.08 -8.53
N GLU A 203 23.58 27.71 -9.70
CA GLU A 203 22.52 27.94 -10.69
C GLU A 203 22.00 26.60 -11.26
N ASP A 204 22.87 25.66 -11.60
CA ASP A 204 22.48 24.33 -12.09
C ASP A 204 21.66 23.57 -11.02
N ARG A 205 22.11 23.63 -9.76
CA ARG A 205 21.39 23.03 -8.63
C ARG A 205 20.00 23.64 -8.44
N GLU A 206 19.91 24.96 -8.50
CA GLU A 206 18.63 25.66 -8.40
C GLU A 206 17.69 25.31 -9.54
N ASN A 207 18.21 25.19 -10.77
CA ASN A 207 17.43 24.78 -11.94
C ASN A 207 16.91 23.35 -11.81
N LEU A 208 17.71 22.42 -11.28
CA LEU A 208 17.25 21.07 -10.97
C LEU A 208 16.16 21.08 -9.89
N LEU A 209 16.40 21.78 -8.77
CA LEU A 209 15.47 21.82 -7.64
C LEU A 209 14.15 22.55 -7.96
N SER A 210 14.16 23.49 -8.92
CA SER A 210 12.92 24.17 -9.36
C SER A 210 11.88 23.22 -9.94
N LYS A 211 12.29 22.02 -10.38
CA LYS A 211 11.41 20.99 -10.91
C LYS A 211 10.74 20.12 -9.84
N SER A 212 11.14 20.24 -8.57
CA SER A 212 10.74 19.35 -7.46
C SER A 212 9.23 19.30 -7.19
N THR A 213 8.46 20.22 -7.73
CA THR A 213 6.98 20.26 -7.61
C THR A 213 6.25 19.66 -8.82
N GLN A 214 6.98 19.28 -9.88
CA GLN A 214 6.39 18.61 -11.05
C GLN A 214 6.04 17.16 -10.66
N PRO A 215 4.95 16.59 -11.21
CA PRO A 215 4.50 15.23 -10.84
C PRO A 215 5.58 14.16 -10.89
N GLU A 216 6.52 14.28 -11.85
CA GLU A 216 7.61 13.31 -12.03
C GLU A 216 8.68 13.38 -10.94
N TYR A 217 8.71 14.46 -10.12
CA TYR A 217 9.77 14.72 -9.14
C TYR A 217 9.26 14.96 -7.73
N ILE A 218 7.94 14.84 -7.49
CA ILE A 218 7.39 14.99 -6.13
C ILE A 218 7.97 13.93 -5.19
N PHE A 219 8.18 14.32 -3.94
CA PHE A 219 8.83 13.50 -2.94
C PHE A 219 8.05 13.43 -1.63
N GLY A 220 7.92 12.23 -1.11
CA GLY A 220 7.43 11.98 0.22
C GLY A 220 8.02 10.70 0.79
N THR A 221 8.55 10.75 2.02
CA THR A 221 9.32 9.66 2.62
C THR A 221 8.60 9.08 3.86
N ASP A 222 9.29 8.19 4.60
CA ASP A 222 8.75 7.48 5.76
C ASP A 222 8.11 8.38 6.80
N GLY A 223 8.70 9.56 7.06
CA GLY A 223 8.13 10.54 7.98
C GLY A 223 6.84 11.20 7.49
N ASP A 224 6.57 11.14 6.19
CA ASP A 224 5.39 11.71 5.55
C ASP A 224 4.31 10.65 5.27
N ALA A 225 4.67 9.35 5.36
CA ALA A 225 3.78 8.26 4.96
C ALA A 225 2.56 8.13 5.88
N MET A 226 1.38 8.03 5.27
CA MET A 226 0.11 7.83 5.98
C MET A 226 -0.04 6.39 6.49
N SER A 227 0.82 5.98 7.42
CA SER A 227 0.86 4.61 7.94
C SER A 227 -0.12 4.34 9.08
N SER A 228 -0.58 5.39 9.77
CA SER A 228 -1.54 5.31 10.87
C SER A 228 -2.68 6.30 10.67
N PRO A 229 -3.87 6.05 11.22
CA PRO A 229 -4.97 7.01 11.17
C PRO A 229 -4.52 8.37 11.69
N GLY A 230 -4.79 9.42 10.94
CA GLY A 230 -4.54 10.82 11.33
C GLY A 230 -3.07 11.28 11.38
N VAL A 231 -2.08 10.40 11.16
CA VAL A 231 -0.66 10.76 11.34
C VAL A 231 -0.18 11.73 10.27
N ASN A 232 -0.57 11.56 9.01
CA ASN A 232 -0.19 12.42 7.91
C ASN A 232 -1.41 12.95 7.16
N ILE A 233 -1.19 13.97 6.32
CA ILE A 233 -2.28 14.70 5.68
C ILE A 233 -2.41 14.41 4.19
N ASP A 234 -1.31 14.04 3.52
CA ASP A 234 -1.22 13.90 2.07
C ASP A 234 -1.48 12.46 1.63
N PRO A 235 -2.64 12.18 1.01
CA PRO A 235 -2.99 10.83 0.57
C PRO A 235 -2.09 10.28 -0.53
N ARG A 236 -1.35 11.14 -1.24
CA ARG A 236 -0.36 10.72 -2.25
C ARG A 236 0.85 10.02 -1.64
N ASN A 237 1.03 10.13 -0.32
CA ASN A 237 2.16 9.54 0.39
C ASN A 237 1.72 8.26 1.13
N TYR A 238 1.25 7.27 0.38
CA TYR A 238 0.74 6.01 0.91
C TYR A 238 1.56 4.83 0.39
N ARG A 239 1.72 3.78 1.19
CA ARG A 239 2.50 2.58 0.85
C ARG A 239 1.63 1.55 0.15
N GLY A 240 1.96 1.21 -1.08
CA GLY A 240 1.28 0.14 -1.82
C GLY A 240 -0.01 0.60 -2.50
N ASP A 241 -0.06 1.86 -2.90
CA ASP A 241 -1.01 2.41 -3.87
C ASP A 241 -0.40 2.43 -5.27
N MET A 242 -1.17 2.84 -6.24
CA MET A 242 -0.77 2.98 -7.62
C MET A 242 -1.66 4.01 -8.31
N SER A 243 -1.07 4.78 -9.26
CA SER A 243 -1.77 5.73 -10.11
C SER A 243 -2.15 7.06 -9.43
N ASN A 244 -2.22 8.12 -10.21
CA ASN A 244 -2.75 9.42 -9.79
C ASN A 244 -4.30 9.44 -9.74
N ASP A 245 -4.97 8.37 -10.22
CA ASP A 245 -6.37 8.05 -9.90
C ASP A 245 -6.45 6.72 -9.12
N PRO A 246 -6.07 6.72 -7.82
CA PRO A 246 -6.05 5.52 -7.01
C PRO A 246 -7.44 4.93 -6.78
N ILE A 247 -8.51 5.69 -7.00
CA ILE A 247 -9.89 5.23 -6.87
C ILE A 247 -10.22 4.26 -8.01
N THR A 248 -9.99 4.67 -9.26
CA THR A 248 -10.21 3.82 -10.44
C THR A 248 -9.29 2.60 -10.41
N TYR A 249 -8.00 2.80 -10.15
CA TYR A 249 -7.05 1.68 -10.03
C TYR A 249 -7.48 0.67 -8.96
N THR A 250 -7.93 1.14 -7.80
CA THR A 250 -8.42 0.27 -6.71
C THR A 250 -9.68 -0.50 -7.12
N ALA A 251 -10.60 0.12 -7.84
CA ALA A 251 -11.82 -0.56 -8.31
C ALA A 251 -11.46 -1.73 -9.25
N ASP A 252 -10.62 -1.47 -10.26
CA ASP A 252 -10.14 -2.48 -11.21
C ASP A 252 -9.34 -3.59 -10.52
N ARG A 253 -8.51 -3.20 -9.55
CA ARG A 253 -7.71 -4.15 -8.76
C ARG A 253 -8.57 -5.08 -7.92
N ILE A 254 -9.63 -4.57 -7.30
CA ILE A 254 -10.57 -5.39 -6.53
C ILE A 254 -11.27 -6.40 -7.43
N GLU A 255 -11.71 -6.01 -8.62
CA GLU A 255 -12.34 -6.94 -9.57
C GLU A 255 -11.37 -8.05 -10.02
N THR A 256 -10.11 -7.69 -10.26
CA THR A 256 -9.05 -8.65 -10.58
C THR A 256 -8.78 -9.62 -9.42
N ILE A 257 -8.73 -9.13 -8.19
CA ILE A 257 -8.54 -9.94 -6.99
C ILE A 257 -9.75 -10.87 -6.76
N ASP A 258 -10.98 -10.33 -6.84
CA ASP A 258 -12.20 -11.11 -6.62
C ASP A 258 -12.33 -12.24 -7.65
N ALA A 259 -12.02 -11.97 -8.92
CA ALA A 259 -11.96 -13.00 -9.96
C ALA A 259 -10.88 -14.06 -9.65
N LYS A 260 -9.69 -13.66 -9.22
CA LYS A 260 -8.60 -14.59 -8.88
C LYS A 260 -8.91 -15.46 -7.67
N ILE A 261 -9.61 -14.94 -6.67
CA ILE A 261 -10.04 -15.73 -5.51
C ILE A 261 -10.89 -16.91 -5.94
N LEU A 262 -11.77 -16.75 -6.93
CA LEU A 262 -12.61 -17.84 -7.44
C LEU A 262 -11.83 -18.93 -8.16
N GLU A 263 -10.65 -18.61 -8.72
CA GLU A 263 -9.76 -19.57 -9.39
C GLU A 263 -8.83 -20.33 -8.43
N LEU A 264 -8.70 -19.90 -7.19
CA LEU A 264 -7.74 -20.50 -6.23
C LEU A 264 -7.92 -22.00 -6.00
N PRO A 265 -9.16 -22.57 -5.93
CA PRO A 265 -9.33 -24.02 -5.79
C PRO A 265 -8.64 -24.79 -6.91
N ASP A 266 -8.78 -24.37 -8.17
CA ASP A 266 -8.18 -25.02 -9.33
C ASP A 266 -6.66 -24.91 -9.33
N ILE A 267 -6.10 -23.83 -8.77
CA ILE A 267 -4.66 -23.59 -8.68
C ILE A 267 -3.99 -24.39 -7.57
N TYR A 268 -4.67 -24.56 -6.43
CA TYR A 268 -4.04 -25.05 -5.20
C TYR A 268 -4.58 -26.37 -4.66
N LEU A 269 -5.86 -26.72 -4.92
CA LEU A 269 -6.46 -27.95 -4.40
C LEU A 269 -6.23 -29.09 -5.40
N VAL A 270 -4.97 -29.46 -5.58
CA VAL A 270 -4.54 -30.53 -6.48
C VAL A 270 -4.06 -31.74 -5.66
N ASP A 271 -4.12 -32.93 -6.27
CA ASP A 271 -3.77 -34.20 -5.62
C ASP A 271 -2.38 -34.15 -4.96
N GLY A 272 -2.31 -34.63 -3.73
CA GLY A 272 -1.07 -34.72 -2.95
C GLY A 272 -0.58 -33.41 -2.34
N LYS A 273 -1.35 -32.31 -2.45
CA LYS A 273 -1.04 -31.01 -1.82
C LYS A 273 -1.94 -30.77 -0.61
N THR A 274 -1.43 -29.98 0.34
CA THR A 274 -2.21 -29.53 1.49
C THR A 274 -2.92 -28.21 1.15
N SER A 275 -3.98 -27.88 1.90
CA SER A 275 -4.71 -26.61 1.70
C SER A 275 -3.99 -25.37 2.24
N THR A 276 -2.75 -25.50 2.75
CA THR A 276 -2.03 -24.41 3.42
C THR A 276 -1.74 -23.23 2.48
N GLU A 277 -1.27 -23.50 1.26
CA GLU A 277 -1.02 -22.46 0.26
C GLU A 277 -2.33 -21.82 -0.21
N PHE A 278 -3.37 -22.63 -0.42
CA PHE A 278 -4.72 -22.15 -0.74
C PHE A 278 -5.22 -21.17 0.32
N ARG A 279 -5.20 -21.57 1.59
CA ARG A 279 -5.62 -20.72 2.71
C ARG A 279 -4.77 -19.43 2.79
N SER A 280 -3.44 -19.54 2.75
CA SER A 280 -2.56 -18.38 2.88
C SER A 280 -2.75 -17.38 1.74
N THR A 281 -2.95 -17.86 0.51
CA THR A 281 -3.18 -17.02 -0.67
C THR A 281 -4.54 -16.33 -0.59
N PHE A 282 -5.60 -17.03 -0.20
CA PHE A 282 -6.91 -16.43 0.03
C PHE A 282 -6.84 -15.27 1.03
N TYR A 283 -6.20 -15.49 2.19
CA TYR A 283 -6.05 -14.43 3.20
C TYR A 283 -5.17 -13.28 2.70
N SER A 284 -4.15 -13.57 1.91
CA SER A 284 -3.27 -12.54 1.34
C SER A 284 -4.02 -11.64 0.36
N LEU A 285 -4.74 -12.21 -0.60
CA LEU A 285 -5.53 -11.47 -1.59
C LEU A 285 -6.67 -10.67 -0.92
N THR A 286 -7.35 -11.27 0.06
CA THR A 286 -8.41 -10.55 0.79
C THR A 286 -7.86 -9.38 1.58
N ARG A 287 -6.69 -9.52 2.22
CA ARG A 287 -6.02 -8.39 2.91
C ARG A 287 -5.51 -7.34 1.95
N GLU A 288 -5.08 -7.73 0.76
CA GLU A 288 -4.67 -6.81 -0.29
C GLU A 288 -5.84 -5.91 -0.73
N LYS A 289 -7.03 -6.48 -0.97
CA LYS A 289 -8.26 -5.73 -1.20
C LYS A 289 -8.50 -4.68 -0.11
N GLY A 290 -8.38 -5.08 1.17
CA GLY A 290 -8.54 -4.16 2.29
C GLY A 290 -7.50 -3.06 2.35
N ARG A 291 -6.24 -3.33 1.95
CA ARG A 291 -5.17 -2.33 1.90
C ARG A 291 -5.43 -1.25 0.85
N PHE A 292 -5.87 -1.63 -0.35
CA PHE A 292 -6.24 -0.66 -1.38
C PHE A 292 -7.40 0.24 -0.94
N LEU A 293 -8.44 -0.35 -0.32
CA LEU A 293 -9.57 0.43 0.20
C LEU A 293 -9.18 1.34 1.38
N ASP A 294 -8.23 0.92 2.20
CA ASP A 294 -7.63 1.76 3.24
C ASP A 294 -6.88 2.96 2.60
N GLY A 295 -6.09 2.73 1.54
CA GLY A 295 -5.44 3.80 0.77
C GLY A 295 -6.44 4.81 0.22
N VAL A 296 -7.51 4.34 -0.41
CA VAL A 296 -8.58 5.20 -0.92
C VAL A 296 -9.28 5.99 0.20
N SER A 297 -9.41 5.42 1.40
CA SER A 297 -10.00 6.13 2.54
C SER A 297 -9.21 7.40 2.94
N ARG A 298 -7.91 7.45 2.61
CA ARG A 298 -7.02 8.58 2.91
C ARG A 298 -7.37 9.84 2.13
N LEU A 299 -8.11 9.72 1.03
CA LEU A 299 -8.62 10.87 0.28
C LEU A 299 -9.69 11.64 1.07
N ILE A 300 -10.43 10.98 1.98
CA ILE A 300 -11.47 11.62 2.80
C ILE A 300 -10.78 12.43 3.92
N GLY A 301 -10.99 13.75 3.90
CA GLY A 301 -10.27 14.68 4.77
C GLY A 301 -8.78 14.80 4.44
N GLY A 302 -8.35 14.34 3.26
CA GLY A 302 -6.98 14.45 2.80
C GLY A 302 -6.64 15.88 2.35
N VAL A 303 -5.36 16.23 2.47
CA VAL A 303 -4.80 17.51 2.01
C VAL A 303 -3.50 17.25 1.28
N TYR A 304 -3.41 17.68 0.03
CA TYR A 304 -2.17 17.67 -0.72
C TYR A 304 -1.20 18.68 -0.11
N SER A 305 0.00 18.21 0.23
CA SER A 305 1.06 19.03 0.80
C SER A 305 2.20 19.17 -0.20
N ASN A 306 2.34 20.36 -0.77
CA ASN A 306 3.36 20.68 -1.74
C ASN A 306 4.53 21.38 -1.05
N ARG A 307 5.74 20.84 -1.19
CA ARG A 307 6.96 21.45 -0.67
C ARG A 307 7.45 22.48 -1.69
N ILE A 308 7.19 23.76 -1.42
CA ILE A 308 7.50 24.85 -2.31
C ILE A 308 8.51 25.82 -1.70
N VAL A 309 9.21 26.55 -2.59
CA VAL A 309 9.95 27.76 -2.26
C VAL A 309 9.15 28.93 -2.81
N SER A 310 8.61 29.78 -1.94
CA SER A 310 7.55 30.74 -2.25
C SER A 310 7.89 31.78 -3.34
N ASP A 311 9.16 32.06 -3.56
CA ASP A 311 9.63 32.96 -4.62
C ASP A 311 9.78 32.27 -6.00
N LYS A 312 9.85 30.94 -6.02
CA LYS A 312 10.11 30.14 -7.24
C LYS A 312 8.88 29.38 -7.75
N ASN A 313 7.94 29.05 -6.87
CA ASN A 313 6.76 28.24 -7.19
C ASN A 313 5.47 29.04 -6.92
N LYS A 314 5.35 30.26 -7.46
CA LYS A 314 4.26 31.21 -7.17
C LYS A 314 2.86 30.72 -7.55
N ASP A 315 2.78 29.80 -8.51
CA ASP A 315 1.51 29.28 -9.02
C ASP A 315 1.04 28.00 -8.28
N ILE A 316 1.80 27.54 -7.28
CA ILE A 316 1.49 26.33 -6.52
C ILE A 316 1.22 26.72 -5.08
N THR A 317 0.09 26.22 -4.54
CA THR A 317 -0.25 26.43 -3.13
C THR A 317 0.41 25.36 -2.25
N PRO A 318 0.90 25.72 -1.03
CA PRO A 318 1.47 24.73 -0.10
C PRO A 318 0.49 23.64 0.31
N PHE A 319 -0.78 24.01 0.54
CA PHE A 319 -1.84 23.10 0.95
C PHE A 319 -3.07 23.24 0.06
N GLU A 320 -3.57 22.10 -0.40
CA GLU A 320 -4.76 22.01 -1.21
C GLU A 320 -5.62 20.86 -0.70
N ALA A 321 -6.87 21.13 -0.33
CA ALA A 321 -7.79 20.08 0.07
C ALA A 321 -8.05 19.12 -1.09
N VAL A 322 -8.15 17.83 -0.82
CA VAL A 322 -8.60 16.87 -1.84
C VAL A 322 -9.95 17.33 -2.37
N PRO A 323 -10.14 17.39 -3.71
CA PRO A 323 -11.37 17.85 -4.29
C PRO A 323 -12.60 17.10 -3.77
N TYR A 324 -13.70 17.83 -3.50
CA TYR A 324 -14.95 17.23 -3.03
C TYR A 324 -15.40 16.03 -3.88
N ALA A 325 -15.30 16.15 -5.21
CA ALA A 325 -15.69 15.08 -6.12
C ALA A 325 -14.88 13.80 -5.90
N ASP A 326 -13.59 13.91 -5.62
CA ASP A 326 -12.72 12.74 -5.38
C ASP A 326 -12.95 12.14 -4.00
N GLN A 327 -13.19 12.96 -2.98
CA GLN A 327 -13.61 12.47 -1.67
C GLN A 327 -14.94 11.69 -1.75
N LYS A 328 -15.90 12.17 -2.52
CA LYS A 328 -17.20 11.48 -2.74
C LYS A 328 -17.04 10.19 -3.55
N ARG A 329 -16.18 10.18 -4.60
CA ARG A 329 -15.84 8.97 -5.34
C ARG A 329 -15.19 7.93 -4.43
N ALA A 330 -14.24 8.35 -3.59
CA ALA A 330 -13.59 7.50 -2.60
C ALA A 330 -14.61 6.90 -1.62
N MET A 331 -15.48 7.73 -1.04
CA MET A 331 -16.55 7.28 -0.15
C MET A 331 -17.46 6.26 -0.86
N LYS A 332 -17.85 6.53 -2.09
CA LYS A 332 -18.72 5.63 -2.87
C LYS A 332 -18.05 4.25 -3.09
N LEU A 333 -16.77 4.22 -3.44
CA LEU A 333 -16.04 2.96 -3.59
C LEU A 333 -15.97 2.18 -2.27
N ILE A 334 -15.71 2.87 -1.15
CA ILE A 334 -15.69 2.28 0.19
C ILE A 334 -17.08 1.73 0.56
N GLN A 335 -18.14 2.49 0.31
CA GLN A 335 -19.51 2.04 0.53
C GLN A 335 -19.80 0.74 -0.23
N ASP A 336 -19.46 0.68 -1.51
CA ASP A 336 -19.80 -0.45 -2.38
C ASP A 336 -18.93 -1.69 -2.12
N LYS A 337 -17.61 -1.50 -1.95
CA LYS A 337 -16.64 -2.61 -1.93
C LYS A 337 -16.17 -3.02 -0.53
N LEU A 338 -16.54 -2.25 0.52
CA LEU A 338 -16.12 -2.53 1.90
C LEU A 338 -17.29 -2.57 2.88
N LEU A 339 -18.26 -1.65 2.76
CA LEU A 339 -19.31 -1.46 3.76
C LEU A 339 -20.66 -2.05 3.35
N SER A 340 -20.89 -2.33 2.07
CA SER A 340 -22.14 -2.94 1.61
C SER A 340 -22.36 -4.35 2.19
N ASN A 341 -23.61 -4.82 2.20
CA ASN A 341 -23.97 -6.14 2.69
C ASN A 341 -23.29 -7.27 1.89
N ASP A 342 -23.07 -7.02 0.60
CA ASP A 342 -22.53 -7.98 -0.36
C ASP A 342 -21.02 -7.81 -0.60
N ALA A 343 -20.36 -6.84 0.06
CA ALA A 343 -18.92 -6.59 -0.11
C ALA A 343 -18.05 -7.83 0.22
N PHE A 344 -18.56 -8.69 1.12
CA PHE A 344 -17.92 -9.94 1.49
C PHE A 344 -18.97 -11.08 1.46
N SER A 345 -18.99 -11.77 0.35
CA SER A 345 -19.80 -13.00 0.18
C SER A 345 -18.86 -14.15 -0.18
N PHE A 346 -18.86 -15.19 0.62
CA PHE A 346 -17.99 -16.34 0.43
C PHE A 346 -18.83 -17.60 0.23
N ASP A 347 -18.47 -18.39 -0.78
CA ASP A 347 -19.07 -19.69 -1.00
C ASP A 347 -18.77 -20.62 0.19
N PRO A 348 -19.79 -21.23 0.84
CA PRO A 348 -19.58 -22.13 1.96
C PRO A 348 -18.69 -23.32 1.64
N ASP A 349 -18.75 -23.87 0.42
CA ASP A 349 -17.94 -25.03 0.03
C ASP A 349 -16.49 -24.65 -0.21
N PHE A 350 -16.23 -23.41 -0.67
CA PHE A 350 -14.89 -22.83 -0.71
C PHE A 350 -14.32 -22.68 0.71
N ILE A 351 -15.08 -22.09 1.63
CA ILE A 351 -14.64 -21.82 3.00
C ILE A 351 -14.31 -23.10 3.77
N LYS A 352 -15.08 -24.17 3.62
CA LYS A 352 -14.84 -25.48 4.26
C LYS A 352 -13.46 -26.06 3.92
N GLN A 353 -12.83 -25.62 2.83
CA GLN A 353 -11.55 -26.10 2.36
C GLN A 353 -10.36 -25.29 2.88
N LEU A 354 -10.57 -24.16 3.59
CA LEU A 354 -9.53 -23.31 4.14
C LEU A 354 -8.87 -23.93 5.39
N GLN A 355 -8.35 -25.14 5.28
CA GLN A 355 -7.68 -25.85 6.36
C GLN A 355 -6.25 -25.33 6.56
N SER A 356 -5.79 -25.24 7.82
CA SER A 356 -4.38 -25.04 8.17
C SER A 356 -3.69 -26.35 8.47
N GLU A 357 -2.40 -26.47 8.14
CA GLU A 357 -1.60 -27.60 8.60
C GLU A 357 -1.40 -27.56 10.12
N LYS A 358 -1.67 -28.71 10.75
CA LYS A 358 -1.25 -28.96 12.14
C LYS A 358 0.19 -29.45 12.16
N ARG A 359 1.14 -28.53 12.12
CA ARG A 359 2.49 -28.90 12.56
C ARG A 359 2.53 -28.76 14.06
N ALA A 360 3.02 -29.79 14.75
CA ALA A 360 3.25 -29.75 16.18
C ALA A 360 4.13 -28.53 16.52
N ALA A 361 3.48 -27.43 16.86
CA ALA A 361 4.18 -26.22 17.22
C ALA A 361 4.72 -26.38 18.65
N TYR A 362 6.01 -26.46 18.79
CA TYR A 362 6.70 -26.38 20.08
C TYR A 362 6.56 -25.00 20.75
N SER A 363 5.85 -24.06 20.11
CA SER A 363 5.64 -22.69 20.65
C SER A 363 4.23 -22.55 21.22
N PRO A 364 4.05 -22.67 22.54
CA PRO A 364 2.81 -22.27 23.20
C PRO A 364 2.57 -20.79 22.94
N GLY A 365 1.45 -20.43 22.33
CA GLY A 365 1.04 -19.03 22.05
C GLY A 365 0.99 -18.62 20.57
N ARG A 366 1.53 -19.41 19.62
CA ARG A 366 1.38 -19.18 18.18
C ARG A 366 0.34 -20.12 17.52
N ARG A 367 -0.62 -20.62 18.26
CA ARG A 367 -1.74 -21.37 17.67
C ARG A 367 -2.66 -20.37 16.99
N GLY A 368 -2.50 -20.21 15.68
CA GLY A 368 -3.58 -19.65 14.86
C GLY A 368 -4.81 -20.56 14.98
N ASN A 369 -6.01 -19.98 14.91
CA ASN A 369 -7.23 -20.75 14.92
C ASN A 369 -7.25 -21.72 13.72
N GLU A 370 -7.67 -22.96 13.95
CA GLU A 370 -7.71 -23.97 12.89
C GLU A 370 -8.80 -23.65 11.86
N ASP A 371 -9.94 -23.18 12.34
CA ASP A 371 -11.06 -22.74 11.52
C ASP A 371 -10.82 -21.36 10.88
N PRO A 372 -11.50 -21.07 9.78
CA PRO A 372 -11.43 -19.76 9.14
C PRO A 372 -12.06 -18.67 10.02
N GLN A 373 -11.26 -17.70 10.48
CA GLN A 373 -11.73 -16.55 11.27
C GLN A 373 -12.15 -15.40 10.34
N LEU A 374 -13.23 -15.60 9.58
CA LEU A 374 -13.66 -14.65 8.55
C LEU A 374 -14.23 -13.36 9.13
N HIS A 375 -14.93 -13.44 10.26
CA HIS A 375 -15.49 -12.24 10.90
C HIS A 375 -14.41 -11.30 11.38
N ASP A 376 -13.35 -11.82 11.99
CA ASP A 376 -12.20 -11.03 12.42
C ASP A 376 -11.43 -10.44 11.23
N LEU A 377 -11.27 -11.25 10.16
CA LEU A 377 -10.65 -10.78 8.92
C LEU A 377 -11.43 -9.59 8.33
N VAL A 378 -12.70 -9.76 8.05
CA VAL A 378 -13.56 -8.75 7.41
C VAL A 378 -13.66 -7.51 8.29
N LEU A 379 -13.93 -7.68 9.59
CA LEU A 379 -14.03 -6.55 10.53
C LEU A 379 -12.70 -5.78 10.63
N GLY A 380 -11.56 -6.49 10.58
CA GLY A 380 -10.24 -5.85 10.56
C GLY A 380 -9.99 -5.00 9.32
N LEU A 381 -10.54 -5.38 8.16
CA LEU A 381 -10.46 -4.58 6.93
C LEU A 381 -11.38 -3.35 7.00
N GLN A 382 -12.63 -3.56 7.41
CA GLN A 382 -13.63 -2.49 7.58
C GLN A 382 -13.19 -1.47 8.64
N GLY A 383 -12.67 -1.96 9.75
CA GLY A 383 -12.23 -1.15 10.87
C GLY A 383 -11.09 -0.18 10.54
N ARG A 384 -10.19 -0.53 9.62
CA ARG A 384 -9.09 0.36 9.21
C ARG A 384 -9.61 1.64 8.55
N ALA A 385 -10.46 1.52 7.55
CA ALA A 385 -11.03 2.67 6.86
C ALA A 385 -11.90 3.51 7.80
N ILE A 386 -12.76 2.88 8.62
CA ILE A 386 -13.60 3.57 9.60
C ILE A 386 -12.76 4.30 10.65
N SER A 387 -11.72 3.64 11.19
CA SER A 387 -10.83 4.27 12.17
C SER A 387 -10.06 5.46 11.58
N HIS A 388 -9.74 5.44 10.28
CA HIS A 388 -9.15 6.60 9.62
C HIS A 388 -10.17 7.73 9.49
N ILE A 389 -11.33 7.45 8.89
CA ILE A 389 -12.35 8.47 8.60
C ILE A 389 -12.86 9.12 9.90
N LEU A 390 -13.06 8.32 10.95
CA LEU A 390 -13.51 8.81 12.25
C LEU A 390 -12.39 9.34 13.16
N HIS A 391 -11.12 9.30 12.75
CA HIS A 391 -10.03 9.76 13.61
C HIS A 391 -10.18 11.25 13.94
N PRO A 392 -10.01 11.70 15.21
CA PRO A 392 -10.24 13.10 15.61
C PRO A 392 -9.45 14.09 14.73
N THR A 393 -8.19 13.79 14.42
CA THR A 393 -7.37 14.64 13.53
C THR A 393 -7.92 14.72 12.11
N VAL A 394 -8.55 13.65 11.58
CA VAL A 394 -9.16 13.66 10.24
C VAL A 394 -10.47 14.45 10.26
N MET A 395 -11.30 14.23 11.28
CA MET A 395 -12.56 14.97 11.46
C MET A 395 -12.29 16.49 11.64
N MET A 396 -11.32 16.86 12.48
CA MET A 396 -10.89 18.26 12.63
C MET A 396 -10.35 18.82 11.32
N ARG A 397 -9.59 18.04 10.54
CA ARG A 397 -9.05 18.48 9.24
C ARG A 397 -10.15 18.73 8.20
N LEU A 398 -11.24 17.96 8.22
CA LEU A 398 -12.42 18.26 7.38
C LEU A 398 -12.98 19.65 7.70
N VAL A 399 -13.03 20.03 8.98
CA VAL A 399 -13.49 21.34 9.43
C VAL A 399 -12.48 22.43 9.06
N ASP A 400 -11.20 22.26 9.42
CA ASP A 400 -10.16 23.26 9.17
C ASP A 400 -9.95 23.52 7.68
N SER A 401 -9.94 22.48 6.85
CA SER A 401 -9.74 22.60 5.41
C SER A 401 -10.91 23.30 4.71
N SER A 402 -12.06 23.46 5.35
CA SER A 402 -13.15 24.28 4.85
C SER A 402 -12.76 25.77 4.66
N GLN A 403 -11.73 26.22 5.39
CA GLN A 403 -11.21 27.59 5.26
C GLN A 403 -10.37 27.78 3.98
N TYR A 404 -10.00 26.70 3.29
CA TYR A 404 -9.23 26.75 2.05
C TYR A 404 -9.74 25.78 0.97
N GLY A 405 -11.05 25.53 0.93
CA GLY A 405 -11.74 24.96 -0.23
C GLY A 405 -12.42 23.61 -0.02
N ASN A 406 -12.25 22.92 1.11
CA ASN A 406 -13.02 21.72 1.39
C ASN A 406 -14.49 22.06 1.64
N THR A 407 -15.40 21.29 1.05
CA THR A 407 -16.85 21.41 1.27
C THR A 407 -17.48 20.11 1.79
N TYR A 408 -16.71 19.03 1.91
CA TYR A 408 -17.17 17.76 2.45
C TYR A 408 -17.02 17.78 3.97
N MET A 409 -18.09 18.15 4.66
CA MET A 409 -18.09 18.38 6.11
C MET A 409 -18.40 17.11 6.91
N PRO A 410 -18.03 17.07 8.22
CA PRO A 410 -18.24 15.90 9.08
C PRO A 410 -19.67 15.34 9.09
N ASP A 411 -20.69 16.18 9.04
CA ASP A 411 -22.09 15.75 9.03
C ASP A 411 -22.46 15.02 7.74
N GLU A 412 -21.94 15.44 6.59
CA GLU A 412 -22.16 14.76 5.32
C GLU A 412 -21.36 13.45 5.27
N VAL A 413 -20.09 13.43 5.73
CA VAL A 413 -19.26 12.20 5.84
C VAL A 413 -19.97 11.15 6.68
N LEU A 414 -20.48 11.52 7.85
CA LEU A 414 -21.21 10.61 8.74
C LEU A 414 -22.57 10.20 8.18
N SER A 415 -23.24 11.05 7.40
CA SER A 415 -24.46 10.67 6.69
C SER A 415 -24.18 9.61 5.64
N ASP A 416 -23.12 9.78 4.83
CA ASP A 416 -22.73 8.81 3.82
C ASP A 416 -22.35 7.44 4.44
N LEU A 417 -21.64 7.45 5.57
CA LEU A 417 -21.34 6.24 6.32
C LEU A 417 -22.61 5.57 6.88
N PHE A 418 -23.51 6.37 7.46
CA PHE A 418 -24.78 5.88 7.97
C PHE A 418 -25.60 5.19 6.87
N ASP A 419 -25.75 5.85 5.71
CA ASP A 419 -26.55 5.35 4.59
C ASP A 419 -25.99 4.05 4.01
N ALA A 420 -24.67 3.85 4.07
CA ALA A 420 -24.01 2.60 3.67
C ALA A 420 -24.16 1.50 4.71
N ILE A 421 -24.08 1.83 6.01
CA ILE A 421 -24.04 0.86 7.11
C ILE A 421 -25.44 0.46 7.56
N PHE A 422 -26.42 1.38 7.50
CA PHE A 422 -27.80 1.19 7.95
C PHE A 422 -28.80 1.38 6.80
N VAL A 423 -28.95 0.35 5.97
CA VAL A 423 -29.83 0.41 4.78
C VAL A 423 -31.26 0.04 5.17
N GLN A 424 -32.20 0.91 4.85
CA GLN A 424 -33.63 0.72 5.17
C GLN A 424 -34.19 -0.51 4.42
N GLY A 425 -34.78 -1.44 5.16
CA GLY A 425 -35.41 -2.66 4.61
C GLY A 425 -34.43 -3.80 4.31
N GLU A 426 -33.12 -3.57 4.45
CA GLU A 426 -32.12 -4.61 4.30
C GLU A 426 -32.07 -5.53 5.54
N VAL A 427 -31.91 -6.84 5.34
CA VAL A 427 -31.55 -7.79 6.40
C VAL A 427 -30.03 -7.89 6.43
N PRO A 428 -29.36 -7.35 7.46
CA PRO A 428 -27.91 -7.34 7.51
C PRO A 428 -27.33 -8.75 7.62
N SER A 429 -26.25 -9.02 6.87
CA SER A 429 -25.40 -10.21 7.07
C SER A 429 -24.72 -10.16 8.44
N THR A 430 -24.15 -11.28 8.89
CA THR A 430 -23.42 -11.31 10.15
C THR A 430 -22.16 -10.43 10.12
N PHE A 431 -21.52 -10.26 8.95
CA PHE A 431 -20.42 -9.30 8.76
C PHE A 431 -20.92 -7.87 8.94
N LYS A 432 -22.07 -7.53 8.35
CA LYS A 432 -22.69 -6.21 8.47
C LYS A 432 -23.11 -5.91 9.92
N MET A 433 -23.64 -6.88 10.64
CA MET A 433 -23.99 -6.72 12.07
C MET A 433 -22.76 -6.38 12.92
N ASN A 434 -21.63 -7.03 12.68
CA ASN A 434 -20.36 -6.71 13.36
C ASN A 434 -19.89 -5.29 13.03
N LEU A 435 -19.96 -4.91 11.74
CA LEU A 435 -19.66 -3.55 11.29
C LEU A 435 -20.55 -2.51 11.98
N GLN A 436 -21.86 -2.74 12.01
CA GLN A 436 -22.83 -1.85 12.69
C GLN A 436 -22.50 -1.66 14.17
N SER A 437 -22.17 -2.75 14.87
CA SER A 437 -21.77 -2.69 16.28
C SER A 437 -20.48 -1.88 16.48
N THR A 438 -19.46 -2.15 15.68
CA THR A 438 -18.16 -1.45 15.76
C THR A 438 -18.32 0.04 15.43
N TYR A 439 -19.11 0.37 14.40
CA TYR A 439 -19.39 1.76 14.05
C TYR A 439 -20.08 2.52 15.18
N VAL A 440 -21.11 1.92 15.79
CA VAL A 440 -21.81 2.48 16.96
C VAL A 440 -20.84 2.70 18.13
N ASP A 441 -20.01 1.70 18.44
CA ASP A 441 -19.03 1.80 19.52
C ASP A 441 -17.99 2.90 19.25
N SER A 442 -17.56 3.05 18.00
CA SER A 442 -16.64 4.12 17.59
C SER A 442 -17.26 5.52 17.74
N LEU A 443 -18.53 5.69 17.34
CA LEU A 443 -19.24 6.98 17.51
C LEU A 443 -19.48 7.31 19.00
N ILE A 444 -19.84 6.33 19.82
CA ILE A 444 -20.01 6.52 21.27
C ILE A 444 -18.68 6.93 21.92
N SER A 445 -17.58 6.25 21.54
CA SER A 445 -16.26 6.60 22.04
C SER A 445 -15.86 8.02 21.63
N ALA A 446 -16.08 8.39 20.36
CA ALA A 446 -15.74 9.69 19.82
C ALA A 446 -16.56 10.84 20.45
N LEU A 447 -17.83 10.61 20.80
CA LEU A 447 -18.67 11.61 21.46
C LEU A 447 -18.11 12.02 22.83
N ASN A 448 -17.50 11.07 23.54
CA ASN A 448 -16.95 11.24 24.89
C ASN A 448 -15.44 11.54 24.89
N ASP A 449 -14.85 11.74 23.72
CA ASP A 449 -13.40 11.98 23.58
C ASP A 449 -13.14 13.49 23.40
N ASP A 450 -12.29 14.05 24.25
CA ASP A 450 -11.96 15.49 24.25
C ASP A 450 -11.06 15.90 23.05
N ASP A 451 -10.52 14.94 22.31
CA ASP A 451 -9.71 15.22 21.12
C ASP A 451 -10.56 15.64 19.90
N TYR A 452 -11.91 15.49 19.97
CA TYR A 452 -12.80 15.94 18.90
C TYR A 452 -13.29 17.37 19.13
N ASP A 453 -13.32 18.16 18.04
CA ASP A 453 -13.93 19.49 18.00
C ASP A 453 -15.47 19.44 18.14
N GLU A 454 -16.07 20.57 18.53
CA GLU A 454 -17.53 20.66 18.77
C GLU A 454 -18.38 20.47 17.51
N ILE A 455 -17.86 20.80 16.31
CA ILE A 455 -18.58 20.61 15.04
C ILE A 455 -18.65 19.11 14.73
N SER A 456 -17.51 18.41 14.88
CA SER A 456 -17.43 16.96 14.76
C SER A 456 -18.28 16.24 15.78
N LYS A 457 -18.26 16.65 17.07
CA LYS A 457 -19.13 16.09 18.11
C LYS A 457 -20.62 16.28 17.80
N SER A 458 -21.01 17.45 17.27
CA SER A 458 -22.39 17.70 16.87
C SER A 458 -22.85 16.79 15.73
N ALA A 459 -21.98 16.53 14.75
CA ALA A 459 -22.23 15.57 13.67
C ALA A 459 -22.35 14.14 14.17
N ILE A 460 -21.46 13.72 15.09
CA ILE A 460 -21.46 12.39 15.75
C ILE A 460 -22.77 12.20 16.54
N TYR A 461 -23.16 13.20 17.35
CA TYR A 461 -24.41 13.16 18.09
C TYR A 461 -25.62 12.98 17.16
N SER A 462 -25.66 13.74 16.05
CA SER A 462 -26.73 13.63 15.04
C SER A 462 -26.76 12.23 14.41
N SER A 463 -25.61 11.64 14.11
CA SER A 463 -25.50 10.28 13.56
C SER A 463 -26.03 9.22 14.56
N LEU A 464 -25.65 9.31 15.84
CA LEU A 464 -26.17 8.44 16.88
C LEU A 464 -27.70 8.55 17.03
N PHE A 465 -28.24 9.76 16.93
CA PHE A 465 -29.68 9.98 16.97
C PHE A 465 -30.40 9.33 15.77
N LYS A 466 -29.83 9.41 14.57
CA LYS A 466 -30.33 8.70 13.37
C LYS A 466 -30.34 7.18 13.61
N ILE A 467 -29.23 6.62 14.18
CA ILE A 467 -29.12 5.19 14.49
C ILE A 467 -30.17 4.76 15.53
N LYS A 468 -30.37 5.56 16.61
CA LYS A 468 -31.42 5.31 17.62
C LYS A 468 -32.81 5.23 16.97
N SER A 469 -33.08 6.09 15.99
CA SER A 469 -34.35 6.11 15.26
C SER A 469 -34.49 4.91 14.32
N PHE A 470 -33.44 4.58 13.59
CA PHE A 470 -33.39 3.45 12.66
C PHE A 470 -33.58 2.11 13.37
N THR A 471 -32.96 1.89 14.52
CA THR A 471 -32.97 0.63 15.26
C THR A 471 -34.28 0.35 16.01
N LYS A 472 -35.24 1.29 16.02
CA LYS A 472 -36.60 1.06 16.53
C LYS A 472 -37.51 0.24 15.61
N VAL A 473 -37.08 -0.08 14.40
CA VAL A 473 -37.86 -0.81 13.41
C VAL A 473 -37.93 -2.30 13.72
N SER A 474 -39.09 -2.91 13.41
CA SER A 474 -39.39 -4.30 13.74
C SER A 474 -39.27 -5.28 12.56
N TYR A 475 -38.52 -4.93 11.50
CA TYR A 475 -38.33 -5.82 10.35
C TYR A 475 -37.14 -6.77 10.52
N GLY A 476 -37.06 -7.77 9.66
CA GLY A 476 -36.00 -8.78 9.66
C GLY A 476 -36.32 -10.03 10.46
N ASN A 477 -35.37 -10.94 10.47
CA ASN A 477 -35.45 -12.20 11.23
C ASN A 477 -35.19 -11.97 12.75
N THR A 478 -35.28 -13.02 13.55
CA THR A 478 -35.06 -12.93 15.01
C THR A 478 -33.69 -12.38 15.37
N THR A 479 -32.62 -12.81 14.66
CA THR A 479 -31.24 -12.34 14.89
C THR A 479 -31.12 -10.84 14.63
N THR A 480 -31.72 -10.36 13.53
CA THR A 480 -31.74 -8.93 13.19
C THR A 480 -32.43 -8.10 14.28
N LYS A 481 -33.58 -8.58 14.76
CA LYS A 481 -34.34 -7.89 15.84
C LYS A 481 -33.55 -7.81 17.14
N VAL A 482 -32.92 -8.92 17.54
CA VAL A 482 -32.08 -8.98 18.75
C VAL A 482 -30.89 -8.00 18.59
N HIS A 483 -30.24 -7.98 17.42
CA HIS A 483 -29.13 -7.10 17.12
C HIS A 483 -29.55 -5.60 17.19
N TYR A 484 -30.63 -5.22 16.53
CA TYR A 484 -31.10 -3.82 16.56
C TYR A 484 -31.59 -3.39 17.95
N ASN A 485 -32.23 -4.25 18.74
CA ASN A 485 -32.56 -3.96 20.12
C ASN A 485 -31.31 -3.68 20.96
N PHE A 486 -30.24 -4.46 20.76
CA PHE A 486 -28.98 -4.25 21.45
C PHE A 486 -28.30 -2.92 21.04
N LEU A 487 -28.25 -2.58 19.75
CA LEU A 487 -27.74 -1.31 19.28
C LEU A 487 -28.58 -0.12 19.84
N ASN A 488 -29.91 -0.25 19.81
CA ASN A 488 -30.80 0.78 20.36
C ASN A 488 -30.54 1.04 21.85
N TRP A 489 -30.33 -0.03 22.62
CA TRP A 489 -29.95 0.09 24.03
C TRP A 489 -28.63 0.79 24.22
N LYS A 490 -27.57 0.41 23.48
CA LYS A 490 -26.25 1.06 23.55
C LYS A 490 -26.35 2.57 23.27
N VAL A 491 -26.98 2.93 22.14
CA VAL A 491 -27.11 4.32 21.73
C VAL A 491 -27.99 5.12 22.69
N SER A 492 -29.10 4.54 23.18
CA SER A 492 -29.96 5.23 24.14
C SER A 492 -29.22 5.55 25.41
N LYS A 493 -28.45 4.60 25.94
CA LYS A 493 -27.62 4.81 27.14
C LYS A 493 -26.60 5.95 26.91
N ALA A 494 -25.91 5.97 25.76
CA ALA A 494 -24.91 6.97 25.45
C ALA A 494 -25.46 8.40 25.19
N LEU A 495 -26.74 8.52 24.82
CA LEU A 495 -27.40 9.81 24.61
C LEU A 495 -28.16 10.32 25.84
N ASP A 496 -28.41 9.47 26.83
CA ASP A 496 -29.14 9.82 28.06
C ASP A 496 -28.15 10.10 29.23
N ASP A 497 -26.89 9.66 29.13
CA ASP A 497 -25.76 9.99 30.02
C ASP A 497 -25.13 11.33 29.64
#